data_105055802a480f3b453e15ad2849a73d
#
_entry.id   105055802a480f3b453e15ad2849a73d
#
_cell.length_a   1.000
_cell.length_b   1.000
_cell.length_c   1.000
_cell.angle_alpha   90.00
_cell.angle_beta   90.00
_cell.angle_gamma   90.00
#
_symmetry.space_group_name_H-M   'P 1'
#
loop_
_entity.id
_entity.type
_entity.pdbx_description
1 polymer ?
#
loop_
_entity_poly.entity_id
_entity_poly.type
_entity_poly.pdbx_seq_one_letter_code
_entity_poly.pdbx_strand_id
1 'polypeptide(L)'
;MGMSKAEEEEQARLERARAVGLFRYMLIREAADPALSTRQRGKMVREIAAREHTDPSGRPVRLTRWTLDVWIRRWRHGGFDALVPSPRQCQPRTPPEVMELAAALKKENPARTAAQVQRILKAQAGWAPDETTIRRMFTRAGLTALTPAGPAFGRWEASRPNEIWTGDAMHAIRLGGRKTYLFAFIDDHSRAVMAARFGFAEDTIRLAAALRPALASRGIPAHAYVDNGSAFVDAWLLRACAKLGIKLVHSQPRRPEGKGKIERFFRTVRDQFLVELTEERAARIPDLAELNKLFAAWIETVYHVRVHSETGQPPLARWEAGGPFPRPADGDLAEAFRWSEWRTVTKTATVSLHGNVYQVDPALARRRAELVFDPFDLTVLFVRCGGKDAGTATPHHITRHSHPKARPEDPGSGDEAPRATGVDYIALLGERHDRQRERAVNYHALMPGAGSHDASPGSGEQGQGQDGRDAGQEDGRG
;
A
#
# COMPACT_ATOMS: atom_id res chain seq x y z
N MET A 1 44.77 15.30 -4.73
CA MET A 1 43.67 14.32 -4.79
C MET A 1 43.45 13.82 -3.37
N GLY A 2 42.34 14.16 -2.75
CA GLY A 2 41.97 13.68 -1.41
C GLY A 2 41.55 12.23 -1.49
N MET A 3 41.98 11.43 -0.49
CA MET A 3 41.53 10.04 -0.34
C MET A 3 40.00 9.99 -0.25
N SER A 4 39.43 8.95 -0.80
CA SER A 4 37.99 8.71 -0.64
C SER A 4 37.68 8.30 0.82
N LYS A 5 36.47 8.59 1.29
CA LYS A 5 36.03 8.22 2.65
C LYS A 5 36.17 6.72 2.94
N ALA A 6 36.06 5.88 1.92
CA ALA A 6 36.26 4.43 2.03
C ALA A 6 37.75 4.07 2.25
N GLU A 7 38.65 4.77 1.58
CA GLU A 7 40.10 4.61 1.77
C GLU A 7 40.55 5.09 3.16
N GLU A 8 39.99 6.20 3.65
CA GLU A 8 40.25 6.70 5.01
C GLU A 8 39.76 5.70 6.09
N GLU A 9 38.54 5.11 5.90
CA GLU A 9 38.04 4.09 6.82
C GLU A 9 38.89 2.81 6.81
N GLU A 10 39.39 2.42 5.65
CA GLU A 10 40.24 1.24 5.50
C GLU A 10 41.65 1.47 6.12
N GLN A 11 42.21 2.64 5.92
CA GLN A 11 43.49 3.02 6.55
C GLN A 11 43.39 3.07 8.07
N ALA A 12 42.31 3.70 8.61
CA ALA A 12 42.06 3.71 10.06
C ALA A 12 41.85 2.30 10.64
N ARG A 13 41.36 1.37 9.82
CA ARG A 13 41.18 -0.04 10.20
C ARG A 13 42.50 -0.80 10.25
N LEU A 14 43.38 -0.56 9.27
CA LEU A 14 44.72 -1.13 9.24
C LEU A 14 45.59 -0.62 10.39
N GLU A 15 45.50 0.67 10.70
CA GLU A 15 46.20 1.28 11.84
C GLU A 15 45.74 0.66 13.17
N ARG A 16 44.44 0.49 13.37
CA ARG A 16 43.93 -0.21 14.56
C ARG A 16 44.41 -1.67 14.64
N ALA A 17 44.43 -2.38 13.53
CA ALA A 17 44.94 -3.75 13.49
C ALA A 17 46.45 -3.82 13.84
N ARG A 18 47.25 -2.86 13.34
CA ARG A 18 48.66 -2.72 13.68
C ARG A 18 48.89 -2.38 15.16
N ALA A 19 48.07 -1.50 15.73
CA ALA A 19 48.11 -1.17 17.16
C ALA A 19 47.85 -2.41 18.03
N VAL A 20 46.91 -3.29 17.63
CA VAL A 20 46.67 -4.57 18.31
C VAL A 20 47.87 -5.52 18.13
N GLY A 21 48.50 -5.57 16.96
CA GLY A 21 49.73 -6.34 16.72
C GLY A 21 50.88 -5.89 17.62
N LEU A 22 51.07 -4.58 17.74
CA LEU A 22 52.09 -3.98 18.62
C LEU A 22 51.83 -4.30 20.11
N PHE A 23 50.62 -4.17 20.56
CA PHE A 23 50.23 -4.55 21.94
C PHE A 23 50.56 -6.04 22.22
N ARG A 24 50.22 -6.93 21.31
CA ARG A 24 50.54 -8.36 21.45
C ARG A 24 52.06 -8.58 21.51
N TYR A 25 52.82 -7.92 20.64
CA TYR A 25 54.25 -8.02 20.62
C TYR A 25 54.91 -7.53 21.91
N MET A 26 54.47 -6.35 22.41
CA MET A 26 55.03 -5.78 23.65
C MET A 26 54.85 -6.73 24.84
N LEU A 27 53.78 -7.46 24.91
CA LEU A 27 53.49 -8.40 25.99
C LEU A 27 54.34 -9.69 25.90
N ILE A 28 54.65 -10.15 24.69
CA ILE A 28 55.32 -11.44 24.51
C ILE A 28 56.80 -11.32 24.19
N ARG A 29 57.33 -10.11 23.89
CA ARG A 29 58.69 -9.90 23.36
C ARG A 29 59.76 -10.61 24.17
N GLU A 30 59.69 -10.52 25.50
CA GLU A 30 60.67 -11.15 26.41
C GLU A 30 60.47 -12.67 26.48
N ALA A 31 59.22 -13.14 26.53
CA ALA A 31 58.92 -14.58 26.56
C ALA A 31 59.13 -15.27 25.19
N ALA A 32 59.23 -14.51 24.11
CA ALA A 32 59.44 -15.03 22.76
C ALA A 32 60.91 -15.28 22.43
N ASP A 33 61.85 -14.83 23.28
CA ASP A 33 63.31 -15.05 23.09
C ASP A 33 63.63 -16.54 22.90
N PRO A 34 64.23 -16.91 21.77
CA PRO A 34 64.58 -18.27 21.49
C PRO A 34 65.68 -18.85 22.47
N ALA A 35 66.46 -18.00 23.12
CA ALA A 35 67.48 -18.41 24.09
C ALA A 35 66.89 -18.91 25.44
N LEU A 36 65.61 -18.64 25.71
CA LEU A 36 64.98 -19.07 26.95
C LEU A 36 64.64 -20.56 26.95
N SER A 37 64.94 -21.21 28.05
CA SER A 37 64.46 -22.58 28.30
C SER A 37 62.95 -22.63 28.46
N THR A 38 62.39 -23.78 28.21
CA THR A 38 60.92 -24.01 28.34
C THR A 38 60.38 -23.65 29.75
N ARG A 39 61.19 -23.90 30.79
CA ARG A 39 60.86 -23.59 32.18
C ARG A 39 60.85 -22.09 32.46
N GLN A 40 61.83 -21.34 31.95
CA GLN A 40 61.95 -19.90 32.10
C GLN A 40 60.77 -19.20 31.35
N ARG A 41 60.52 -19.59 30.09
CA ARG A 41 59.39 -19.11 29.31
C ARG A 41 58.07 -19.35 30.03
N GLY A 42 57.84 -20.56 30.53
CA GLY A 42 56.59 -20.91 31.23
C GLY A 42 56.37 -20.10 32.52
N LYS A 43 57.45 -19.65 33.19
CA LYS A 43 57.37 -18.76 34.36
C LYS A 43 56.93 -17.36 33.90
N MET A 44 57.60 -16.77 32.90
CA MET A 44 57.27 -15.44 32.37
C MET A 44 55.81 -15.36 31.84
N VAL A 45 55.38 -16.37 31.09
CA VAL A 45 54.00 -16.41 30.54
C VAL A 45 52.97 -16.45 31.69
N ARG A 46 53.24 -17.15 32.79
CA ARG A 46 52.34 -17.14 33.96
C ARG A 46 52.31 -15.79 34.66
N GLU A 47 53.45 -15.10 34.77
CA GLU A 47 53.56 -13.77 35.35
C GLU A 47 52.78 -12.73 34.50
N ILE A 48 52.91 -12.81 33.17
CA ILE A 48 52.13 -11.94 32.26
C ILE A 48 50.62 -12.24 32.40
N ALA A 49 50.22 -13.50 32.42
CA ALA A 49 48.81 -13.91 32.52
C ALA A 49 48.16 -13.51 33.87
N ALA A 50 48.97 -13.40 34.95
CA ALA A 50 48.48 -13.01 36.27
C ALA A 50 48.17 -11.50 36.37
N ARG A 51 48.67 -10.69 35.47
CA ARG A 51 48.47 -9.23 35.47
C ARG A 51 47.28 -8.83 34.58
N GLU A 52 46.71 -7.71 34.92
CA GLU A 52 45.73 -7.02 34.06
C GLU A 52 46.49 -6.06 33.12
N HIS A 53 46.08 -6.03 31.86
CA HIS A 53 46.73 -5.23 30.82
C HIS A 53 45.68 -4.31 30.18
N THR A 54 46.11 -3.16 29.69
CA THR A 54 45.23 -2.24 28.96
C THR A 54 45.40 -2.46 27.45
N ASP A 55 44.30 -2.77 26.75
CA ASP A 55 44.34 -2.95 25.30
C ASP A 55 44.50 -1.59 24.56
N PRO A 56 44.78 -1.58 23.25
CA PRO A 56 44.92 -0.33 22.48
C PRO A 56 43.68 0.54 22.42
N SER A 57 42.50 0.03 22.86
CA SER A 57 41.25 0.79 22.98
C SER A 57 41.03 1.35 24.39
N GLY A 58 42.01 1.17 25.31
CA GLY A 58 41.91 1.64 26.69
C GLY A 58 41.16 0.71 27.63
N ARG A 59 40.79 -0.50 27.23
CA ARG A 59 40.02 -1.44 28.05
C ARG A 59 40.93 -2.37 28.85
N PRO A 60 40.61 -2.65 30.12
CA PRO A 60 41.31 -3.65 30.90
C PRO A 60 41.02 -5.05 30.36
N VAL A 61 42.06 -5.84 30.12
CA VAL A 61 41.96 -7.21 29.62
C VAL A 61 42.87 -8.15 30.43
N ARG A 62 42.35 -9.33 30.76
CA ARG A 62 43.12 -10.43 31.32
C ARG A 62 43.35 -11.49 30.25
N LEU A 63 44.61 -11.86 30.12
CA LEU A 63 45.03 -12.81 29.08
C LEU A 63 45.26 -14.18 29.70
N THR A 64 44.84 -15.22 29.00
CA THR A 64 45.10 -16.59 29.42
C THR A 64 46.53 -17.00 28.97
N ARG A 65 47.12 -17.93 29.71
CA ARG A 65 48.40 -18.55 29.33
C ARG A 65 48.34 -19.07 27.88
N TRP A 66 47.27 -19.73 27.51
CA TRP A 66 47.06 -20.27 26.15
C TRP A 66 47.12 -19.18 25.07
N THR A 67 46.54 -18.04 25.32
CA THR A 67 46.55 -16.89 24.39
C THR A 67 47.96 -16.40 24.17
N LEU A 68 48.77 -16.27 25.22
CA LEU A 68 50.15 -15.83 25.15
C LEU A 68 51.02 -16.86 24.42
N ASP A 69 50.86 -18.16 24.72
CA ASP A 69 51.57 -19.26 24.04
C ASP A 69 51.22 -19.30 22.53
N VAL A 70 49.98 -19.03 22.13
CA VAL A 70 49.59 -18.91 20.73
C VAL A 70 50.25 -17.71 20.07
N TRP A 71 50.32 -16.54 20.74
CA TRP A 71 51.00 -15.37 20.17
C TRP A 71 52.49 -15.57 20.02
N ILE A 72 53.17 -16.20 20.98
CA ILE A 72 54.60 -16.56 20.87
C ILE A 72 54.83 -17.49 19.69
N ARG A 73 53.97 -18.49 19.49
CA ARG A 73 54.04 -19.42 18.34
C ARG A 73 53.88 -18.68 17.01
N ARG A 74 52.88 -17.78 16.92
CA ARG A 74 52.61 -16.95 15.72
C ARG A 74 53.81 -16.05 15.43
N TRP A 75 54.35 -15.36 16.44
CA TRP A 75 55.55 -14.53 16.29
C TRP A 75 56.73 -15.32 15.75
N ARG A 76 57.01 -16.50 16.29
CA ARG A 76 58.10 -17.34 15.84
C ARG A 76 57.97 -17.88 14.43
N HIS A 77 56.72 -18.04 13.96
CA HIS A 77 56.45 -18.58 12.62
C HIS A 77 56.38 -17.48 11.53
N GLY A 78 55.89 -16.31 11.82
CA GLY A 78 55.57 -15.29 10.81
C GLY A 78 55.88 -13.85 11.26
N GLY A 79 56.70 -13.66 12.33
CA GLY A 79 57.11 -12.34 12.79
C GLY A 79 55.94 -11.46 13.22
N PHE A 80 56.14 -10.15 13.06
CA PHE A 80 55.15 -9.14 13.49
C PHE A 80 53.82 -9.26 12.76
N ASP A 81 53.83 -9.53 11.48
CA ASP A 81 52.62 -9.59 10.66
C ASP A 81 51.68 -10.71 11.10
N ALA A 82 52.20 -11.80 11.65
CA ALA A 82 51.41 -12.89 12.21
C ALA A 82 50.70 -12.53 13.54
N LEU A 83 51.10 -11.42 14.19
CA LEU A 83 50.44 -10.86 15.37
C LEU A 83 49.36 -9.86 15.02
N VAL A 84 49.41 -9.26 13.83
CA VAL A 84 48.39 -8.32 13.35
C VAL A 84 47.11 -9.09 13.03
N PRO A 85 45.96 -8.76 13.64
CA PRO A 85 44.70 -9.43 13.30
C PRO A 85 44.31 -9.10 11.87
N SER A 86 44.10 -10.13 11.05
CA SER A 86 43.49 -9.93 9.73
C SER A 86 42.10 -9.31 9.89
N PRO A 87 41.78 -8.25 9.18
CA PRO A 87 40.45 -7.72 9.17
C PRO A 87 39.45 -8.82 8.75
N ARG A 88 38.43 -9.08 9.55
CA ARG A 88 37.36 -9.98 9.12
C ARG A 88 36.75 -9.37 7.87
N GLN A 89 36.98 -9.97 6.73
CA GLN A 89 36.20 -9.72 5.51
C GLN A 89 34.83 -10.33 5.74
N CYS A 90 33.91 -9.55 6.31
CA CYS A 90 32.50 -9.92 6.29
C CYS A 90 32.03 -9.75 4.85
N GLN A 91 31.90 -10.84 4.11
CA GLN A 91 31.17 -10.79 2.84
C GLN A 91 29.75 -10.30 3.15
N PRO A 92 29.28 -9.25 2.47
CA PRO A 92 27.90 -8.79 2.62
C PRO A 92 26.96 -9.94 2.30
N ARG A 93 25.97 -10.19 3.18
CA ARG A 93 24.94 -11.22 2.94
C ARG A 93 24.04 -10.87 1.76
N THR A 94 23.99 -9.60 1.38
CA THR A 94 23.23 -9.08 0.25
C THR A 94 24.12 -9.02 -0.97
N PRO A 95 23.75 -9.62 -2.11
CA PRO A 95 24.49 -9.50 -3.36
C PRO A 95 24.68 -8.04 -3.77
N PRO A 96 25.87 -7.66 -4.27
CA PRO A 96 26.16 -6.29 -4.70
C PRO A 96 25.17 -5.78 -5.74
N GLU A 97 24.77 -6.62 -6.69
CA GLU A 97 23.87 -6.30 -7.80
C GLU A 97 22.49 -5.83 -7.28
N VAL A 98 21.99 -6.45 -6.21
CA VAL A 98 20.71 -6.06 -5.58
C VAL A 98 20.84 -4.69 -4.93
N MET A 99 21.99 -4.38 -4.32
CA MET A 99 22.22 -3.06 -3.72
C MET A 99 22.44 -1.98 -4.78
N GLU A 100 23.07 -2.31 -5.89
CA GLU A 100 23.22 -1.42 -7.05
C GLU A 100 21.86 -1.11 -7.67
N LEU A 101 21.01 -2.13 -7.86
CA LEU A 101 19.64 -1.94 -8.33
C LEU A 101 18.83 -1.08 -7.35
N ALA A 102 18.96 -1.29 -6.04
CA ALA A 102 18.33 -0.45 -5.02
C ALA A 102 18.76 1.01 -5.13
N ALA A 103 20.07 1.26 -5.35
CA ALA A 103 20.60 2.59 -5.55
C ALA A 103 20.12 3.22 -6.87
N ALA A 104 20.05 2.44 -7.95
CA ALA A 104 19.53 2.87 -9.24
C ALA A 104 18.05 3.27 -9.15
N LEU A 105 17.21 2.45 -8.50
CA LEU A 105 15.80 2.74 -8.25
C LEU A 105 15.61 4.03 -7.43
N LYS A 106 16.48 4.29 -6.46
CA LYS A 106 16.46 5.53 -5.66
C LYS A 106 16.90 6.75 -6.47
N LYS A 107 17.91 6.60 -7.34
CA LYS A 107 18.39 7.67 -8.24
C LYS A 107 17.37 7.98 -9.34
N GLU A 108 16.72 6.96 -9.89
CA GLU A 108 15.65 7.10 -10.88
C GLU A 108 14.49 7.96 -10.33
N ASN A 109 14.09 7.71 -9.10
CA ASN A 109 13.11 8.53 -8.42
C ASN A 109 13.55 8.81 -6.97
N PRO A 110 14.13 10.00 -6.71
CA PRO A 110 14.62 10.40 -5.39
C PRO A 110 13.56 10.45 -4.29
N ALA A 111 12.27 10.52 -4.65
CA ALA A 111 11.17 10.53 -3.69
C ALA A 111 10.84 9.13 -3.13
N ARG A 112 11.30 8.03 -3.76
CA ARG A 112 11.06 6.67 -3.25
C ARG A 112 11.66 6.48 -1.86
N THR A 113 10.88 5.91 -0.94
CA THR A 113 11.35 5.51 0.40
C THR A 113 12.11 4.18 0.34
N ALA A 114 12.89 3.86 1.38
CA ALA A 114 13.55 2.54 1.48
C ALA A 114 12.54 1.39 1.48
N ALA A 115 11.40 1.57 2.15
CA ALA A 115 10.30 0.61 2.15
C ALA A 115 9.69 0.40 0.76
N GLN A 116 9.58 1.47 -0.03
CA GLN A 116 9.09 1.37 -1.40
C GLN A 116 10.07 0.60 -2.28
N VAL A 117 11.36 0.93 -2.22
CA VAL A 117 12.40 0.21 -2.96
C VAL A 117 12.45 -1.27 -2.56
N GLN A 118 12.30 -1.59 -1.28
CA GLN A 118 12.20 -2.99 -0.83
C GLN A 118 11.05 -3.73 -1.49
N ARG A 119 9.86 -3.11 -1.60
CA ARG A 119 8.69 -3.73 -2.24
C ARG A 119 8.90 -3.95 -3.73
N ILE A 120 9.52 -2.97 -4.42
CA ILE A 120 9.83 -3.09 -5.84
C ILE A 120 10.78 -4.28 -6.07
N LEU A 121 11.87 -4.37 -5.29
CA LEU A 121 12.81 -5.48 -5.37
C LEU A 121 12.11 -6.82 -5.10
N LYS A 122 11.26 -6.88 -4.07
CA LYS A 122 10.51 -8.10 -3.73
C LYS A 122 9.49 -8.48 -4.81
N ALA A 123 8.83 -7.50 -5.42
CA ALA A 123 7.87 -7.75 -6.51
C ALA A 123 8.57 -8.27 -7.77
N GLN A 124 9.78 -7.76 -8.08
CA GLN A 124 10.54 -8.12 -9.27
C GLN A 124 11.29 -9.44 -9.13
N ALA A 125 12.01 -9.63 -8.00
CA ALA A 125 12.93 -10.76 -7.80
C ALA A 125 12.41 -11.81 -6.80
N GLY A 126 11.21 -11.65 -6.24
CA GLY A 126 10.65 -12.53 -5.20
C GLY A 126 11.28 -12.34 -3.82
N TRP A 127 12.40 -11.62 -3.71
CA TRP A 127 13.15 -11.38 -2.50
C TRP A 127 13.72 -9.96 -2.46
N ALA A 128 13.93 -9.42 -1.26
CA ALA A 128 14.61 -8.14 -1.04
C ALA A 128 15.34 -8.12 0.30
N PRO A 129 16.41 -7.32 0.45
CA PRO A 129 17.05 -7.05 1.73
C PRO A 129 16.07 -6.38 2.70
N ASP A 130 16.39 -6.44 3.99
CA ASP A 130 15.64 -5.70 5.01
C ASP A 130 15.68 -4.18 4.75
N GLU A 131 14.56 -3.50 5.04
CA GLU A 131 14.42 -2.05 4.85
C GLU A 131 15.54 -1.27 5.53
N THR A 132 15.98 -1.71 6.72
CA THR A 132 17.07 -1.07 7.46
C THR A 132 18.39 -1.15 6.70
N THR A 133 18.64 -2.26 6.00
CA THR A 133 19.83 -2.44 5.16
C THR A 133 19.83 -1.47 3.99
N ILE A 134 18.68 -1.35 3.30
CA ILE A 134 18.49 -0.40 2.20
C ILE A 134 18.63 1.04 2.70
N ARG A 135 18.03 1.38 3.84
CA ARG A 135 18.09 2.72 4.45
C ARG A 135 19.54 3.10 4.80
N ARG A 136 20.29 2.18 5.42
CA ARG A 136 21.72 2.40 5.74
C ARG A 136 22.55 2.62 4.48
N MET A 137 22.25 1.89 3.41
CA MET A 137 22.91 2.08 2.11
C MET A 137 22.57 3.46 1.54
N PHE A 138 21.31 3.90 1.54
CA PHE A 138 20.91 5.23 1.08
C PHE A 138 21.63 6.34 1.87
N THR A 139 21.73 6.19 3.21
CA THR A 139 22.44 7.16 4.05
C THR A 139 23.94 7.21 3.70
N ARG A 140 24.58 6.05 3.54
CA ARG A 140 26.01 5.95 3.16
C ARG A 140 26.27 6.53 1.77
N ALA A 141 25.34 6.33 0.84
CA ALA A 141 25.44 6.83 -0.53
C ALA A 141 24.97 8.31 -0.67
N GLY A 142 24.60 8.99 0.43
CA GLY A 142 24.11 10.38 0.39
C GLY A 142 22.75 10.57 -0.29
N LEU A 143 21.96 9.49 -0.40
CA LEU A 143 20.66 9.48 -1.10
C LEU A 143 19.45 9.76 -0.18
N THR A 144 19.67 10.19 1.07
CA THR A 144 18.61 10.53 2.03
C THR A 144 18.48 12.02 2.25
N ALA A 145 17.26 12.56 2.10
CA ALA A 145 16.93 13.91 2.54
C ALA A 145 16.44 13.89 4.00
N LEU A 146 16.90 14.84 4.83
CA LEU A 146 16.46 15.00 6.22
C LEU A 146 15.13 15.78 6.26
N THR A 147 14.08 15.19 6.84
CA THR A 147 12.80 15.87 7.10
C THR A 147 12.69 16.18 8.60
N PRO A 148 12.43 17.43 9.01
CA PRO A 148 12.25 17.78 10.43
C PRO A 148 10.94 17.21 11.02
N ALA A 149 10.95 16.85 12.29
CA ALA A 149 9.77 16.39 13.03
C ALA A 149 8.87 17.57 13.40
N GLY A 150 7.55 17.45 13.14
CA GLY A 150 6.55 18.45 13.54
C GLY A 150 6.04 18.26 15.00
N PRO A 151 5.28 19.22 15.54
CA PRO A 151 4.78 19.19 16.92
C PRO A 151 3.80 18.04 17.17
N ALA A 152 3.74 17.57 18.43
CA ALA A 152 2.84 16.49 18.87
C ALA A 152 1.47 17.04 19.28
N PHE A 153 0.38 16.43 18.82
CA PHE A 153 -1.01 16.74 19.15
C PHE A 153 -1.70 15.57 19.87
N GLY A 154 -2.79 15.87 20.60
CA GLY A 154 -3.59 14.88 21.31
C GLY A 154 -4.18 13.81 20.37
N ARG A 155 -4.30 12.57 20.87
CA ARG A 155 -4.78 11.42 20.09
C ARG A 155 -6.27 11.19 20.36
N TRP A 156 -7.08 11.27 19.30
CA TRP A 156 -8.47 10.84 19.31
C TRP A 156 -8.67 9.69 18.34
N GLU A 157 -9.41 8.66 18.72
CA GLU A 157 -9.63 7.46 17.92
C GLU A 157 -11.04 6.91 18.20
N ALA A 158 -11.75 6.50 17.13
CA ALA A 158 -13.00 5.80 17.25
C ALA A 158 -12.84 4.49 18.03
N SER A 159 -13.83 4.14 18.85
CA SER A 159 -13.75 2.97 19.74
C SER A 159 -13.83 1.65 18.98
N ARG A 160 -14.50 1.63 17.83
CA ARG A 160 -14.76 0.43 17.02
C ARG A 160 -14.74 0.76 15.52
N PRO A 161 -14.52 -0.26 14.68
CA PRO A 161 -14.63 -0.10 13.24
C PRO A 161 -16.04 0.35 12.84
N ASN A 162 -16.11 1.07 11.73
CA ASN A 162 -17.34 1.60 11.14
C ASN A 162 -18.12 2.59 12.02
N GLU A 163 -17.49 3.08 13.09
CA GLU A 163 -18.06 4.14 13.91
C GLU A 163 -17.93 5.51 13.22
N ILE A 164 -16.75 5.80 12.69
CA ILE A 164 -16.45 7.08 12.05
C ILE A 164 -15.64 6.84 10.78
N TRP A 165 -16.14 7.34 9.67
CA TRP A 165 -15.36 7.48 8.45
C TRP A 165 -14.87 8.93 8.32
N THR A 166 -13.58 9.11 8.20
CA THR A 166 -12.97 10.42 7.95
C THR A 166 -12.76 10.60 6.46
N GLY A 167 -13.40 11.62 5.88
CA GLY A 167 -13.36 11.94 4.46
C GLY A 167 -12.59 13.23 4.19
N ASP A 168 -11.84 13.24 3.09
CA ASP A 168 -11.12 14.42 2.60
C ASP A 168 -10.79 14.27 1.11
N ALA A 169 -10.38 15.38 0.48
CA ALA A 169 -9.92 15.41 -0.90
C ALA A 169 -8.51 15.98 -0.99
N MET A 170 -7.67 15.45 -1.86
CA MET A 170 -6.35 15.99 -2.12
C MET A 170 -6.11 16.22 -3.61
N HIS A 171 -5.34 17.26 -3.92
CA HIS A 171 -4.75 17.42 -5.25
C HIS A 171 -3.74 16.30 -5.51
N ALA A 172 -3.83 15.69 -6.71
CA ALA A 172 -2.95 14.59 -7.11
C ALA A 172 -2.16 14.95 -8.38
N ILE A 173 -1.86 13.96 -9.22
CA ILE A 173 -1.10 14.13 -10.46
C ILE A 173 -1.92 14.81 -11.56
N ARG A 174 -1.24 15.20 -12.64
CA ARG A 174 -1.89 15.55 -13.90
C ARG A 174 -2.00 14.30 -14.77
N LEU A 175 -3.17 14.08 -15.34
CA LEU A 175 -3.45 13.02 -16.31
C LEU A 175 -3.94 13.68 -17.61
N GLY A 176 -3.25 13.43 -18.73
CA GLY A 176 -3.57 14.11 -19.98
C GLY A 176 -3.57 15.64 -19.86
N GLY A 177 -2.59 16.22 -19.11
CA GLY A 177 -2.50 17.66 -18.86
C GLY A 177 -3.51 18.22 -17.85
N ARG A 178 -4.54 17.45 -17.45
CA ARG A 178 -5.60 17.87 -16.51
C ARG A 178 -5.25 17.52 -15.07
N LYS A 179 -5.53 18.38 -14.11
CA LYS A 179 -5.37 18.11 -12.67
C LYS A 179 -6.34 17.04 -12.22
N THR A 180 -5.88 16.12 -11.38
CA THR A 180 -6.73 15.14 -10.72
C THR A 180 -6.85 15.42 -9.23
N TYR A 181 -7.97 14.99 -8.67
CA TYR A 181 -8.32 15.09 -7.25
C TYR A 181 -8.62 13.69 -6.74
N LEU A 182 -8.04 13.32 -5.61
CA LEU A 182 -8.36 12.05 -4.94
C LEU A 182 -9.34 12.32 -3.81
N PHE A 183 -10.55 11.79 -3.90
CA PHE A 183 -11.49 11.68 -2.80
C PHE A 183 -11.24 10.38 -2.05
N ALA A 184 -11.13 10.45 -0.73
CA ALA A 184 -10.98 9.25 0.08
C ALA A 184 -11.75 9.34 1.39
N PHE A 185 -12.23 8.18 1.85
CA PHE A 185 -12.74 7.95 3.20
C PHE A 185 -11.97 6.81 3.84
N ILE A 186 -11.50 7.02 5.04
CA ILE A 186 -10.85 5.98 5.85
C ILE A 186 -11.65 5.74 7.11
N ASP A 187 -11.71 4.49 7.55
CA ASP A 187 -12.24 4.16 8.85
C ASP A 187 -11.27 4.62 9.94
N ASP A 188 -11.77 5.42 10.87
CA ASP A 188 -10.96 6.08 11.90
C ASP A 188 -10.31 5.09 12.87
N HIS A 189 -10.97 3.97 13.17
CA HIS A 189 -10.45 2.92 14.05
C HIS A 189 -9.41 2.05 13.36
N SER A 190 -9.76 1.45 12.23
CA SER A 190 -8.93 0.44 11.55
C SER A 190 -7.88 1.03 10.61
N ARG A 191 -8.06 2.27 10.16
CA ARG A 191 -7.29 2.90 9.07
C ARG A 191 -7.57 2.28 7.70
N ALA A 192 -8.54 1.38 7.58
CA ALA A 192 -8.91 0.80 6.29
C ALA A 192 -9.52 1.88 5.38
N VAL A 193 -9.22 1.79 4.10
CA VAL A 193 -9.79 2.68 3.09
C VAL A 193 -11.19 2.17 2.75
N MET A 194 -12.19 2.97 3.04
CA MET A 194 -13.59 2.65 2.77
C MET A 194 -13.97 3.05 1.35
N ALA A 195 -13.59 4.26 0.94
CA ALA A 195 -13.79 4.78 -0.40
C ALA A 195 -12.51 5.49 -0.84
N ALA A 196 -12.10 5.33 -2.11
CA ALA A 196 -11.04 6.13 -2.68
C ALA A 196 -11.18 6.17 -4.21
N ARG A 197 -11.23 7.36 -4.80
CA ARG A 197 -11.43 7.53 -6.24
C ARG A 197 -10.82 8.84 -6.73
N PHE A 198 -10.10 8.79 -7.86
CA PHE A 198 -9.67 9.97 -8.60
C PHE A 198 -10.78 10.51 -9.49
N GLY A 199 -10.81 11.84 -9.65
CA GLY A 199 -11.65 12.57 -10.57
C GLY A 199 -10.97 13.83 -11.07
N PHE A 200 -11.46 14.45 -12.15
CA PHE A 200 -10.89 15.70 -12.69
C PHE A 200 -11.49 16.99 -12.10
N ALA A 201 -12.40 16.88 -11.17
CA ALA A 201 -12.97 18.03 -10.46
C ALA A 201 -13.18 17.69 -8.99
N GLU A 202 -13.11 18.69 -8.14
CA GLU A 202 -13.46 18.60 -6.73
C GLU A 202 -14.93 19.01 -6.57
N ASP A 203 -15.84 18.08 -6.82
CA ASP A 203 -17.26 18.30 -6.77
C ASP A 203 -18.03 17.13 -6.14
N THR A 204 -19.29 17.40 -5.85
CA THR A 204 -20.22 16.47 -5.20
C THR A 204 -20.48 15.20 -6.01
N ILE A 205 -20.44 15.26 -7.35
CA ILE A 205 -20.66 14.08 -8.19
C ILE A 205 -19.52 13.10 -8.06
N ARG A 206 -18.25 13.59 -8.05
CA ARG A 206 -17.07 12.74 -7.88
C ARG A 206 -17.01 12.15 -6.48
N LEU A 207 -17.42 12.94 -5.48
CA LEU A 207 -17.60 12.45 -4.13
C LEU A 207 -18.67 11.33 -4.06
N ALA A 208 -19.81 11.54 -4.70
CA ALA A 208 -20.88 10.53 -4.79
C ALA A 208 -20.41 9.25 -5.47
N ALA A 209 -19.65 9.38 -6.57
CA ALA A 209 -19.10 8.26 -7.30
C ALA A 209 -18.08 7.44 -6.47
N ALA A 210 -17.45 8.05 -5.47
CA ALA A 210 -16.58 7.35 -4.53
C ALA A 210 -17.38 6.73 -3.37
N LEU A 211 -18.32 7.48 -2.79
CA LEU A 211 -19.01 7.10 -1.55
C LEU A 211 -20.07 6.02 -1.76
N ARG A 212 -20.88 6.09 -2.84
CA ARG A 212 -21.98 5.15 -3.09
C ARG A 212 -21.53 3.68 -3.16
N PRO A 213 -20.52 3.29 -3.95
CA PRO A 213 -20.01 1.92 -3.96
C PRO A 213 -19.43 1.47 -2.61
N ALA A 214 -18.83 2.40 -1.88
CA ALA A 214 -18.27 2.11 -0.57
C ALA A 214 -19.35 1.76 0.46
N LEU A 215 -20.44 2.53 0.51
CA LEU A 215 -21.57 2.24 1.39
C LEU A 215 -22.23 0.89 1.04
N ALA A 216 -22.33 0.55 -0.24
CA ALA A 216 -22.85 -0.75 -0.68
C ALA A 216 -21.97 -1.92 -0.24
N SER A 217 -20.65 -1.78 -0.32
CA SER A 217 -19.69 -2.87 -0.06
C SER A 217 -19.22 -2.94 1.40
N ARG A 218 -19.00 -1.80 2.05
CA ARG A 218 -18.41 -1.69 3.39
C ARG A 218 -19.46 -1.44 4.50
N GLY A 219 -20.69 -1.09 4.13
CA GLY A 219 -21.77 -0.80 5.08
C GLY A 219 -21.88 0.68 5.45
N ILE A 220 -22.79 0.99 6.36
CA ILE A 220 -23.14 2.35 6.77
C ILE A 220 -22.36 2.71 8.03
N PRO A 221 -21.52 3.79 8.03
CA PRO A 221 -20.88 4.29 9.23
C PRO A 221 -21.88 5.04 10.12
N ALA A 222 -21.65 5.07 11.43
CA ALA A 222 -22.45 5.90 12.33
C ALA A 222 -22.21 7.40 12.09
N HIS A 223 -20.98 7.78 11.78
CA HIS A 223 -20.58 9.17 11.54
C HIS A 223 -19.69 9.27 10.30
N ALA A 224 -19.86 10.36 9.54
CA ALA A 224 -18.92 10.79 8.51
C ALA A 224 -18.31 12.12 8.95
N TYR A 225 -17.00 12.16 9.18
CA TYR A 225 -16.25 13.35 9.56
C TYR A 225 -15.53 13.90 8.33
N VAL A 226 -15.90 15.11 7.91
CA VAL A 226 -15.41 15.73 6.68
C VAL A 226 -15.01 17.19 6.92
N ASP A 227 -14.35 17.82 5.95
CA ASP A 227 -14.07 19.23 6.02
C ASP A 227 -15.23 20.10 5.51
N ASN A 228 -14.98 21.43 5.48
CA ASN A 228 -15.92 22.40 4.93
C ASN A 228 -15.67 22.65 3.43
N GLY A 229 -14.99 21.73 2.71
CA GLY A 229 -14.80 21.83 1.27
C GLY A 229 -16.13 21.84 0.52
N SER A 230 -16.18 22.47 -0.64
CA SER A 230 -17.42 22.68 -1.40
C SER A 230 -18.18 21.38 -1.72
N ALA A 231 -17.48 20.29 -1.98
CA ALA A 231 -18.08 18.98 -2.23
C ALA A 231 -18.74 18.36 -0.98
N PHE A 232 -18.26 18.69 0.21
CA PHE A 232 -18.72 18.12 1.48
C PHE A 232 -19.82 18.93 2.17
N VAL A 233 -20.02 20.20 1.79
CA VAL A 233 -21.10 21.06 2.34
C VAL A 233 -22.35 21.09 1.45
N ASP A 234 -22.38 20.30 0.40
CA ASP A 234 -23.49 20.25 -0.53
C ASP A 234 -24.77 19.68 0.14
N ALA A 235 -25.88 20.34 -0.07
CA ALA A 235 -27.21 19.95 0.47
C ALA A 235 -27.59 18.52 0.09
N TRP A 236 -27.11 18.03 -1.03
CA TRP A 236 -27.32 16.64 -1.46
C TRP A 236 -26.63 15.66 -0.52
N LEU A 237 -25.36 15.86 -0.17
CA LEU A 237 -24.62 14.98 0.75
C LEU A 237 -25.30 14.94 2.12
N LEU A 238 -25.74 16.10 2.61
CA LEU A 238 -26.50 16.20 3.87
C LEU A 238 -27.76 15.33 3.83
N ARG A 239 -28.53 15.40 2.73
CA ARG A 239 -29.75 14.58 2.54
C ARG A 239 -29.43 13.10 2.44
N ALA A 240 -28.41 12.73 1.67
CA ALA A 240 -27.98 11.34 1.52
C ALA A 240 -27.56 10.73 2.86
N CYS A 241 -26.76 11.46 3.63
CA CYS A 241 -26.34 11.04 4.97
C CYS A 241 -27.54 10.92 5.93
N ALA A 242 -28.43 11.93 5.96
CA ALA A 242 -29.61 11.90 6.81
C ALA A 242 -30.53 10.71 6.50
N LYS A 243 -30.73 10.40 5.21
CA LYS A 243 -31.59 9.29 4.78
C LYS A 243 -31.00 7.93 5.15
N LEU A 244 -29.67 7.77 5.12
CA LEU A 244 -28.99 6.56 5.49
C LEU A 244 -28.68 6.49 7.00
N GLY A 245 -29.12 7.47 7.80
CA GLY A 245 -28.85 7.51 9.23
C GLY A 245 -27.41 7.84 9.58
N ILE A 246 -26.62 8.38 8.66
CA ILE A 246 -25.24 8.78 8.87
C ILE A 246 -25.20 10.20 9.46
N LYS A 247 -24.62 10.37 10.62
CA LYS A 247 -24.40 11.70 11.20
C LYS A 247 -23.20 12.38 10.52
N LEU A 248 -23.46 13.35 9.68
CA LEU A 248 -22.41 14.15 9.04
C LEU A 248 -21.87 15.19 10.04
N VAL A 249 -20.56 15.17 10.25
CA VAL A 249 -19.83 16.07 11.17
C VAL A 249 -18.78 16.83 10.38
N HIS A 250 -18.86 18.14 10.38
CA HIS A 250 -17.86 19.00 9.75
C HIS A 250 -16.75 19.38 10.74
N SER A 251 -15.51 19.39 10.24
CA SER A 251 -14.35 19.81 11.04
C SER A 251 -14.48 21.28 11.45
N GLN A 252 -14.13 21.56 12.71
CA GLN A 252 -14.06 22.95 13.16
C GLN A 252 -12.81 23.62 12.58
N PRO A 253 -12.91 24.88 12.09
CA PRO A 253 -11.76 25.62 11.61
C PRO A 253 -10.67 25.67 12.70
N ARG A 254 -9.41 25.44 12.32
CA ARG A 254 -8.21 25.43 13.18
C ARG A 254 -8.12 24.31 14.23
N ARG A 255 -8.94 23.25 14.11
CA ARG A 255 -8.79 22.03 14.93
C ARG A 255 -8.43 20.83 14.05
N PRO A 256 -7.12 20.55 13.82
CA PRO A 256 -6.66 19.48 12.93
C PRO A 256 -6.78 18.08 13.53
N GLU A 257 -7.18 17.96 14.80
CA GLU A 257 -7.10 16.71 15.59
C GLU A 257 -7.83 15.52 14.96
N GLY A 258 -8.95 15.77 14.23
CA GLY A 258 -9.70 14.73 13.53
C GLY A 258 -9.15 14.35 12.15
N LYS A 259 -8.32 15.17 11.50
CA LYS A 259 -7.86 14.95 10.13
C LYS A 259 -6.48 14.30 10.01
N GLY A 260 -5.67 14.28 11.06
CA GLY A 260 -4.29 13.78 11.01
C GLY A 260 -4.15 12.36 10.45
N LYS A 261 -5.20 11.53 10.54
CA LYS A 261 -5.20 10.14 10.04
C LYS A 261 -5.35 10.09 8.52
N ILE A 262 -6.31 10.82 7.96
CA ILE A 262 -6.49 10.88 6.51
C ILE A 262 -5.35 11.64 5.82
N GLU A 263 -4.81 12.68 6.46
CA GLU A 263 -3.61 13.37 5.98
C GLU A 263 -2.41 12.43 5.92
N ARG A 264 -2.25 11.55 6.91
CA ARG A 264 -1.22 10.50 6.92
C ARG A 264 -1.46 9.48 5.82
N PHE A 265 -2.71 9.09 5.57
CA PHE A 265 -3.07 8.25 4.44
C PHE A 265 -2.67 8.93 3.11
N PHE A 266 -3.01 10.18 2.91
CA PHE A 266 -2.63 10.94 1.71
C PHE A 266 -1.11 11.07 1.55
N ARG A 267 -0.38 11.24 2.64
CA ARG A 267 1.09 11.16 2.61
C ARG A 267 1.57 9.78 2.13
N THR A 268 0.97 8.71 2.65
CA THR A 268 1.28 7.35 2.22
C THR A 268 0.98 7.14 0.74
N VAL A 269 -0.12 7.69 0.23
CA VAL A 269 -0.46 7.66 -1.21
C VAL A 269 0.61 8.39 -2.03
N ARG A 270 1.02 9.59 -1.61
CA ARG A 270 2.10 10.34 -2.29
C ARG A 270 3.40 9.56 -2.31
N ASP A 271 3.82 9.03 -1.17
CA ASP A 271 5.13 8.40 -0.98
C ASP A 271 5.23 7.00 -1.59
N GLN A 272 4.11 6.33 -1.89
CA GLN A 272 4.11 4.91 -2.25
C GLN A 272 3.34 4.57 -3.53
N PHE A 273 2.40 5.41 -3.94
CA PHE A 273 1.64 5.24 -5.17
C PHE A 273 1.96 6.34 -6.18
N LEU A 274 1.71 7.61 -5.83
CA LEU A 274 1.93 8.71 -6.76
C LEU A 274 3.42 8.89 -7.11
N VAL A 275 4.32 8.54 -6.22
CA VAL A 275 5.78 8.56 -6.47
C VAL A 275 6.18 7.66 -7.65
N GLU A 276 5.40 6.62 -7.95
CA GLU A 276 5.64 5.73 -9.08
C GLU A 276 5.05 6.26 -10.40
N LEU A 277 4.14 7.24 -10.30
CA LEU A 277 3.50 7.85 -11.46
C LEU A 277 4.28 9.12 -11.86
N THR A 278 5.50 8.92 -12.39
CA THR A 278 6.25 10.00 -13.04
C THR A 278 5.46 10.54 -14.24
N GLU A 279 5.80 11.72 -14.75
CA GLU A 279 5.12 12.30 -15.91
C GLU A 279 5.07 11.34 -17.10
N GLU A 280 6.16 10.61 -17.34
CA GLU A 280 6.25 9.61 -18.41
C GLU A 280 5.31 8.42 -18.20
N ARG A 281 5.17 7.94 -16.95
CA ARG A 281 4.27 6.84 -16.61
C ARG A 281 2.82 7.29 -16.60
N ALA A 282 2.54 8.48 -16.07
CA ALA A 282 1.22 9.08 -16.10
C ALA A 282 0.71 9.28 -17.53
N ALA A 283 1.60 9.62 -18.48
CA ALA A 283 1.27 9.74 -19.90
C ALA A 283 0.86 8.40 -20.56
N ARG A 284 1.24 7.26 -19.99
CA ARG A 284 0.84 5.92 -20.46
C ARG A 284 -0.51 5.46 -19.91
N ILE A 285 -1.06 6.14 -18.92
CA ILE A 285 -2.39 5.84 -18.37
C ILE A 285 -3.41 6.50 -19.28
N PRO A 286 -4.27 5.72 -19.98
CA PRO A 286 -5.14 6.27 -21.00
C PRO A 286 -6.24 7.16 -20.43
N ASP A 287 -6.78 6.81 -19.25
CA ASP A 287 -7.92 7.50 -18.67
C ASP A 287 -7.99 7.35 -17.14
N LEU A 288 -8.99 8.00 -16.54
CA LEU A 288 -9.27 7.89 -15.10
C LEU A 288 -9.73 6.50 -14.66
N ALA A 289 -10.33 5.72 -15.54
CA ALA A 289 -10.80 4.38 -15.18
C ALA A 289 -9.60 3.48 -14.90
N GLU A 290 -8.56 3.52 -15.77
CA GLU A 290 -7.33 2.77 -15.56
C GLU A 290 -6.56 3.30 -14.34
N LEU A 291 -6.45 4.62 -14.14
CA LEU A 291 -5.84 5.17 -12.93
C LEU A 291 -6.55 4.67 -11.65
N ASN A 292 -7.86 4.67 -11.64
CA ASN A 292 -8.66 4.18 -10.52
C ASN A 292 -8.50 2.67 -10.30
N LYS A 293 -8.41 1.89 -11.36
CA LYS A 293 -8.15 0.44 -11.31
C LYS A 293 -6.79 0.15 -10.68
N LEU A 294 -5.73 0.82 -11.14
CA LEU A 294 -4.38 0.68 -10.59
C LEU A 294 -4.32 1.10 -9.12
N PHE A 295 -5.04 2.17 -8.77
CA PHE A 295 -5.10 2.64 -7.39
C PHE A 295 -5.86 1.66 -6.48
N ALA A 296 -6.97 1.12 -6.92
CA ALA A 296 -7.70 0.08 -6.19
C ALA A 296 -6.82 -1.16 -5.99
N ALA A 297 -6.10 -1.60 -7.02
CA ALA A 297 -5.14 -2.69 -6.91
C ALA A 297 -4.07 -2.41 -5.84
N TRP A 298 -3.51 -1.20 -5.81
CA TRP A 298 -2.53 -0.79 -4.80
C TRP A 298 -3.13 -0.78 -3.38
N ILE A 299 -4.35 -0.28 -3.21
CA ILE A 299 -5.04 -0.29 -1.91
C ILE A 299 -5.18 -1.73 -1.41
N GLU A 300 -5.73 -2.61 -2.22
CA GLU A 300 -6.05 -3.99 -1.81
C GLU A 300 -4.79 -4.86 -1.64
N THR A 301 -3.77 -4.69 -2.49
CA THR A 301 -2.58 -5.57 -2.46
C THR A 301 -1.43 -5.04 -1.61
N VAL A 302 -1.41 -3.76 -1.28
CA VAL A 302 -0.31 -3.12 -0.55
C VAL A 302 -0.79 -2.46 0.74
N TYR A 303 -1.75 -1.52 0.65
CA TYR A 303 -2.13 -0.72 1.79
C TYR A 303 -2.93 -1.54 2.83
N HIS A 304 -3.96 -2.25 2.40
CA HIS A 304 -4.86 -3.02 3.26
C HIS A 304 -4.21 -4.21 3.96
N VAL A 305 -3.19 -4.82 3.34
CA VAL A 305 -2.52 -6.04 3.86
C VAL A 305 -1.26 -5.75 4.67
N ARG A 306 -0.76 -4.52 4.61
CA ARG A 306 0.44 -4.13 5.35
C ARG A 306 0.10 -3.81 6.80
N VAL A 307 0.91 -4.30 7.75
CA VAL A 307 0.81 -3.90 9.17
C VAL A 307 0.98 -2.39 9.29
N HIS A 308 -0.03 -1.72 9.83
CA HIS A 308 -0.01 -0.27 10.06
C HIS A 308 0.77 0.05 11.33
N SER A 309 1.69 1.00 11.27
CA SER A 309 2.64 1.30 12.36
C SER A 309 1.99 1.74 13.68
N GLU A 310 0.81 2.35 13.64
CA GLU A 310 0.09 2.79 14.85
C GLU A 310 -0.78 1.70 15.46
N THR A 311 -1.42 0.87 14.62
CA THR A 311 -2.38 -0.12 15.09
C THR A 311 -1.77 -1.48 15.30
N GLY A 312 -0.56 -1.73 14.76
CA GLY A 312 0.11 -3.02 14.83
C GLY A 312 -0.59 -4.14 14.04
N GLN A 313 -1.60 -3.81 13.25
CA GLN A 313 -2.42 -4.75 12.49
C GLN A 313 -2.61 -4.26 11.04
N PRO A 314 -2.87 -5.17 10.08
CA PRO A 314 -3.31 -4.79 8.75
C PRO A 314 -4.65 -4.05 8.81
N PRO A 315 -4.82 -2.91 8.10
CA PRO A 315 -6.05 -2.13 8.15
C PRO A 315 -7.31 -2.91 7.83
N LEU A 316 -7.31 -3.73 6.78
CA LEU A 316 -8.49 -4.51 6.38
C LEU A 316 -8.85 -5.57 7.44
N ALA A 317 -7.86 -6.33 7.91
CA ALA A 317 -8.11 -7.34 8.93
C ALA A 317 -8.66 -6.74 10.24
N ARG A 318 -8.14 -5.56 10.65
CA ARG A 318 -8.65 -4.85 11.82
C ARG A 318 -10.08 -4.34 11.61
N TRP A 319 -10.45 -3.94 10.38
CA TRP A 319 -11.80 -3.53 10.06
C TRP A 319 -12.76 -4.73 10.06
N GLU A 320 -12.40 -5.83 9.42
CA GLU A 320 -13.20 -7.06 9.33
C GLU A 320 -13.47 -7.69 10.69
N ALA A 321 -12.53 -7.59 11.63
CA ALA A 321 -12.69 -8.12 12.99
C ALA A 321 -13.87 -7.49 13.76
N GLY A 322 -14.34 -6.31 13.37
CA GLY A 322 -15.51 -5.65 13.97
C GLY A 322 -16.84 -5.94 13.27
N GLY A 323 -16.83 -6.69 12.16
CA GLY A 323 -18.01 -7.00 11.37
C GLY A 323 -18.84 -8.19 11.91
N PRO A 324 -19.94 -8.52 11.26
CA PRO A 324 -20.47 -7.90 10.03
C PRO A 324 -21.09 -6.52 10.26
N PHE A 325 -21.01 -5.65 9.24
CA PHE A 325 -21.60 -4.32 9.30
C PHE A 325 -22.92 -4.26 8.51
N PRO A 326 -23.93 -3.50 8.98
CA PRO A 326 -25.18 -3.34 8.28
C PRO A 326 -24.97 -2.65 6.93
N ARG A 327 -25.50 -3.24 5.88
CA ARG A 327 -25.50 -2.69 4.52
C ARG A 327 -26.85 -2.05 4.23
N PRO A 328 -26.88 -0.94 3.48
CA PRO A 328 -28.14 -0.37 3.04
C PRO A 328 -28.81 -1.32 2.05
N ALA A 329 -30.15 -1.36 2.05
CA ALA A 329 -30.86 -1.98 0.96
C ALA A 329 -30.60 -1.21 -0.35
N ASP A 330 -30.55 -1.93 -1.49
CA ASP A 330 -30.26 -1.31 -2.79
C ASP A 330 -31.22 -0.16 -3.13
N GLY A 331 -32.50 -0.30 -2.79
CA GLY A 331 -33.51 0.74 -2.94
C GLY A 331 -33.22 1.99 -2.12
N ASP A 332 -32.85 1.82 -0.85
CA ASP A 332 -32.54 2.92 0.07
C ASP A 332 -31.28 3.66 -0.37
N LEU A 333 -30.25 2.91 -0.80
CA LEU A 333 -29.04 3.49 -1.32
C LEU A 333 -29.27 4.27 -2.60
N ALA A 334 -30.02 3.67 -3.55
CA ALA A 334 -30.36 4.35 -4.80
C ALA A 334 -31.15 5.64 -4.54
N GLU A 335 -32.13 5.59 -3.63
CA GLU A 335 -32.93 6.76 -3.30
C GLU A 335 -32.13 7.84 -2.56
N ALA A 336 -31.23 7.47 -1.65
CA ALA A 336 -30.37 8.42 -0.94
C ALA A 336 -29.46 9.20 -1.89
N PHE A 337 -29.04 8.58 -2.99
CA PHE A 337 -28.16 9.18 -3.99
C PHE A 337 -28.90 9.88 -5.15
N ARG A 338 -30.23 9.96 -5.13
CA ARG A 338 -30.98 10.75 -6.10
C ARG A 338 -30.82 12.23 -5.84
N TRP A 339 -30.80 12.97 -6.95
CA TRP A 339 -30.85 14.43 -6.96
C TRP A 339 -32.26 14.90 -7.26
N SER A 340 -32.55 16.16 -6.94
CA SER A 340 -33.82 16.77 -7.32
C SER A 340 -33.61 18.16 -7.87
N GLU A 341 -34.41 18.50 -8.90
CA GLU A 341 -34.49 19.82 -9.46
C GLU A 341 -35.96 20.21 -9.71
N TRP A 342 -36.24 21.47 -9.42
CA TRP A 342 -37.59 22.01 -9.67
C TRP A 342 -37.72 22.52 -11.10
N ARG A 343 -38.73 22.06 -11.82
CA ARG A 343 -39.07 22.52 -13.16
C ARG A 343 -40.54 22.86 -13.26
N THR A 344 -40.88 23.78 -14.15
CA THR A 344 -42.29 24.06 -14.52
C THR A 344 -42.66 23.17 -15.69
N VAL A 345 -43.73 22.44 -15.56
CA VAL A 345 -44.30 21.59 -16.63
C VAL A 345 -44.89 22.48 -17.71
N THR A 346 -44.57 22.22 -18.97
CA THR A 346 -45.12 22.96 -20.12
C THR A 346 -46.61 22.73 -20.28
N LYS A 347 -47.28 23.52 -21.12
CA LYS A 347 -48.68 23.31 -21.47
C LYS A 347 -48.94 21.98 -22.19
N THR A 348 -47.91 21.39 -22.77
CA THR A 348 -47.93 20.08 -23.46
C THR A 348 -47.53 18.93 -22.56
N ALA A 349 -47.54 19.14 -21.25
CA ALA A 349 -47.16 18.14 -20.25
C ALA A 349 -45.76 17.58 -20.44
N THR A 350 -44.81 18.43 -20.84
CA THR A 350 -43.39 18.05 -20.96
C THR A 350 -42.50 18.85 -19.98
N VAL A 351 -41.39 18.25 -19.58
CA VAL A 351 -40.34 18.91 -18.78
C VAL A 351 -39.01 18.72 -19.43
N SER A 352 -38.16 19.74 -19.31
CA SER A 352 -36.78 19.70 -19.80
C SER A 352 -35.82 19.55 -18.64
N LEU A 353 -34.87 18.60 -18.71
CA LEU A 353 -33.82 18.41 -17.72
C LEU A 353 -32.50 18.09 -18.43
N HIS A 354 -31.47 18.92 -18.21
CA HIS A 354 -30.09 18.73 -18.76
C HIS A 354 -30.03 18.47 -20.27
N GLY A 355 -30.97 19.06 -21.05
CA GLY A 355 -31.03 18.89 -22.49
C GLY A 355 -31.93 17.74 -22.95
N ASN A 356 -32.43 16.93 -22.04
CA ASN A 356 -33.41 15.89 -22.33
C ASN A 356 -34.84 16.45 -22.15
N VAL A 357 -35.82 15.86 -22.85
CA VAL A 357 -37.25 16.18 -22.73
C VAL A 357 -37.99 14.92 -22.31
N TYR A 358 -38.87 15.07 -21.33
CA TYR A 358 -39.66 13.99 -20.75
C TYR A 358 -41.13 14.37 -20.77
N GLN A 359 -41.98 13.40 -21.04
CA GLN A 359 -43.39 13.48 -20.90
C GLN A 359 -43.80 13.16 -19.47
N VAL A 360 -44.62 14.00 -18.86
CA VAL A 360 -45.20 13.81 -17.52
C VAL A 360 -46.71 13.72 -17.59
N ASP A 361 -47.33 13.41 -16.47
CA ASP A 361 -48.79 13.39 -16.39
C ASP A 361 -49.40 14.73 -16.84
N PRO A 362 -50.37 14.75 -17.80
CA PRO A 362 -51.04 15.93 -18.25
C PRO A 362 -51.71 16.77 -17.13
N ALA A 363 -52.11 16.15 -16.02
CA ALA A 363 -52.66 16.83 -14.85
C ALA A 363 -51.66 17.79 -14.17
N LEU A 364 -50.36 17.65 -14.47
CA LEU A 364 -49.31 18.50 -13.96
C LEU A 364 -49.00 19.71 -14.85
N ALA A 365 -49.68 19.87 -15.99
CA ALA A 365 -49.44 20.97 -16.93
C ALA A 365 -49.48 22.33 -16.21
N ARG A 366 -48.50 23.20 -16.50
CA ARG A 366 -48.31 24.52 -15.89
C ARG A 366 -48.02 24.54 -14.38
N ARG A 367 -47.88 23.36 -13.73
CA ARG A 367 -47.51 23.27 -12.33
C ARG A 367 -45.97 23.21 -12.18
N ARG A 368 -45.50 23.63 -11.04
CA ARG A 368 -44.09 23.43 -10.64
C ARG A 368 -43.95 22.04 -10.03
N ALA A 369 -43.13 21.21 -10.62
CA ALA A 369 -42.86 19.85 -10.18
C ALA A 369 -41.38 19.68 -9.78
N GLU A 370 -41.12 18.84 -8.80
CA GLU A 370 -39.78 18.38 -8.42
C GLU A 370 -39.50 17.13 -9.24
N LEU A 371 -38.41 17.20 -10.02
CA LEU A 371 -37.88 16.06 -10.78
C LEU A 371 -36.77 15.40 -9.95
N VAL A 372 -36.96 14.13 -9.62
CA VAL A 372 -36.03 13.34 -8.81
C VAL A 372 -35.36 12.31 -9.72
N PHE A 373 -34.01 12.31 -9.77
CA PHE A 373 -33.25 11.53 -10.74
C PHE A 373 -31.91 11.06 -10.17
N ASP A 374 -31.37 9.98 -10.76
CA ASP A 374 -29.97 9.58 -10.52
C ASP A 374 -29.07 10.42 -11.44
N PRO A 375 -28.05 11.16 -10.91
CA PRO A 375 -27.17 11.97 -11.75
C PRO A 375 -26.33 11.14 -12.73
N PHE A 376 -26.19 9.84 -12.48
CA PHE A 376 -25.44 8.91 -13.35
C PHE A 376 -26.36 8.24 -14.39
N ASP A 377 -27.70 8.26 -14.19
CA ASP A 377 -28.68 7.71 -15.10
C ASP A 377 -29.90 8.62 -15.21
N LEU A 378 -30.00 9.36 -16.32
CA LEU A 378 -31.07 10.26 -16.63
C LEU A 378 -32.21 9.59 -17.45
N THR A 379 -32.18 8.28 -17.60
CA THR A 379 -33.23 7.58 -18.34
C THR A 379 -34.52 7.47 -17.55
N VAL A 380 -34.43 7.47 -16.22
CA VAL A 380 -35.57 7.38 -15.31
C VAL A 380 -35.67 8.63 -14.45
N LEU A 381 -36.81 9.35 -14.55
CA LEU A 381 -37.13 10.48 -13.68
C LEU A 381 -38.41 10.19 -12.89
N PHE A 382 -38.38 10.49 -11.59
CA PHE A 382 -39.55 10.48 -10.72
C PHE A 382 -40.04 11.92 -10.58
N VAL A 383 -41.35 12.09 -10.59
CA VAL A 383 -41.98 13.40 -10.52
C VAL A 383 -42.74 13.53 -9.19
N ARG A 384 -42.47 14.62 -8.47
CA ARG A 384 -43.22 14.97 -7.26
C ARG A 384 -43.89 16.34 -7.43
N CYS A 385 -45.12 16.44 -7.01
CA CYS A 385 -45.87 17.71 -7.04
C CYS A 385 -46.55 17.94 -5.69
N GLY A 386 -46.29 19.09 -5.06
CA GLY A 386 -46.83 19.39 -3.73
C GLY A 386 -46.39 18.39 -2.65
N GLY A 387 -45.20 17.82 -2.76
CA GLY A 387 -44.66 16.82 -1.81
C GLY A 387 -45.22 15.39 -1.99
N LYS A 388 -46.13 15.18 -2.95
CA LYS A 388 -46.68 13.86 -3.26
C LYS A 388 -46.05 13.28 -4.51
N ASP A 389 -45.93 11.96 -4.55
CA ASP A 389 -45.50 11.24 -5.74
C ASP A 389 -46.53 11.44 -6.86
N ALA A 390 -46.07 11.83 -8.02
CA ALA A 390 -46.86 12.06 -9.23
C ALA A 390 -46.43 11.15 -10.39
N GLY A 391 -45.75 10.04 -10.07
CA GLY A 391 -45.31 9.00 -11.00
C GLY A 391 -43.95 9.24 -11.64
N THR A 392 -43.69 8.53 -12.73
CA THR A 392 -42.45 8.61 -13.50
C THR A 392 -42.64 9.38 -14.78
N ALA A 393 -41.64 10.17 -15.16
CA ALA A 393 -41.63 10.85 -16.44
C ALA A 393 -41.12 9.89 -17.54
N THR A 394 -41.87 9.85 -18.66
CA THR A 394 -41.49 9.02 -19.81
C THR A 394 -40.52 9.78 -20.70
N PRO A 395 -39.39 9.21 -21.10
CA PRO A 395 -38.47 9.84 -22.02
C PRO A 395 -39.13 10.15 -23.36
N HIS A 396 -39.13 11.41 -23.78
CA HIS A 396 -39.67 11.86 -25.08
C HIS A 396 -38.50 12.12 -26.07
N HIS A 397 -37.44 12.75 -25.61
CA HIS A 397 -36.24 12.98 -26.38
C HIS A 397 -35.03 12.94 -25.46
N ILE A 398 -34.17 11.93 -25.61
CA ILE A 398 -32.96 11.76 -24.80
C ILE A 398 -31.72 12.10 -25.64
N THR A 399 -31.03 13.15 -25.28
CA THR A 399 -29.73 13.54 -25.86
C THR A 399 -28.56 13.21 -24.91
N ARG A 400 -28.88 12.99 -23.63
CA ARG A 400 -27.85 12.71 -22.62
C ARG A 400 -28.37 11.67 -21.63
N HIS A 401 -27.57 10.63 -21.42
CA HIS A 401 -27.93 9.56 -20.48
C HIS A 401 -27.45 9.84 -19.04
N SER A 402 -26.57 10.81 -18.83
CA SER A 402 -26.08 11.21 -17.51
C SER A 402 -26.05 12.73 -17.35
N HIS A 403 -26.00 13.18 -16.11
CA HIS A 403 -25.84 14.60 -15.79
C HIS A 403 -24.58 15.18 -16.46
N PRO A 404 -24.60 16.44 -16.98
CA PRO A 404 -23.45 17.04 -17.67
C PRO A 404 -22.11 16.99 -16.88
N LYS A 405 -22.18 17.10 -15.56
CA LYS A 405 -21.01 16.99 -14.68
C LYS A 405 -20.58 15.53 -14.40
N ALA A 406 -21.45 14.54 -14.65
CA ALA A 406 -21.17 13.11 -14.48
C ALA A 406 -20.69 12.44 -15.77
N ARG A 407 -20.37 13.19 -16.82
CA ARG A 407 -19.81 12.64 -18.06
C ARG A 407 -18.54 11.83 -17.79
N PRO A 408 -18.32 10.69 -18.50
CA PRO A 408 -17.00 10.09 -18.58
C PRO A 408 -15.99 11.13 -19.04
N GLU A 409 -14.85 11.16 -18.40
CA GLU A 409 -13.81 12.14 -18.67
C GLU A 409 -12.86 11.54 -19.71
N ASP A 410 -13.05 11.89 -21.01
CA ASP A 410 -12.17 11.41 -22.08
C ASP A 410 -10.77 12.03 -22.02
N PRO A 411 -9.72 11.24 -22.26
CA PRO A 411 -8.34 11.73 -22.31
C PRO A 411 -8.08 12.52 -23.61
N GLY A 412 -7.48 13.70 -23.49
CA GLY A 412 -6.93 14.43 -24.64
C GLY A 412 -5.62 13.80 -25.10
N SER A 413 -5.40 13.69 -26.41
CA SER A 413 -4.19 13.21 -27.04
C SER A 413 -2.96 14.08 -26.76
N GLY A 414 -1.87 13.50 -26.28
CA GLY A 414 -0.60 14.15 -26.01
C GLY A 414 0.62 13.30 -26.40
N ASP A 415 1.70 13.98 -26.78
CA ASP A 415 2.92 13.50 -27.44
C ASP A 415 3.83 12.57 -26.63
N GLU A 416 4.66 11.80 -27.36
CA GLU A 416 5.61 10.79 -26.86
C GLU A 416 6.76 11.32 -25.99
N ALA A 417 7.12 10.57 -24.93
CA ALA A 417 8.21 10.86 -24.00
C ALA A 417 9.21 9.68 -23.81
N PRO A 418 10.43 9.91 -23.31
CA PRO A 418 11.59 9.01 -23.45
C PRO A 418 11.64 7.81 -22.50
N ARG A 419 12.54 6.85 -22.83
CA ARG A 419 12.65 5.48 -22.31
C ARG A 419 13.08 5.34 -20.85
N ALA A 420 12.34 4.52 -20.08
CA ALA A 420 12.57 4.16 -18.69
C ALA A 420 13.13 2.74 -18.50
N THR A 421 13.58 2.39 -17.30
CA THR A 421 14.22 1.13 -16.85
C THR A 421 13.43 -0.17 -17.10
N GLY A 422 12.22 -0.11 -17.62
CA GLY A 422 11.40 -1.28 -17.98
C GLY A 422 10.64 -1.93 -16.81
N VAL A 423 10.82 -1.50 -15.54
CA VAL A 423 10.05 -2.01 -14.41
C VAL A 423 8.86 -1.10 -14.12
N ASP A 424 7.67 -1.53 -14.47
CA ASP A 424 6.42 -0.86 -14.09
C ASP A 424 5.81 -1.55 -12.87
N TYR A 425 6.16 -1.04 -11.69
CA TYR A 425 5.69 -1.60 -10.41
C TYR A 425 4.17 -1.54 -10.27
N ILE A 426 3.54 -0.47 -10.75
CA ILE A 426 2.10 -0.29 -10.66
C ILE A 426 1.36 -1.27 -11.59
N ALA A 427 1.87 -1.49 -12.80
CA ALA A 427 1.33 -2.50 -13.70
C ALA A 427 1.43 -3.92 -13.10
N LEU A 428 2.57 -4.26 -12.49
CA LEU A 428 2.75 -5.53 -11.79
C LEU A 428 1.75 -5.73 -10.64
N LEU A 429 1.41 -4.67 -9.90
CA LEU A 429 0.37 -4.72 -8.87
C LEU A 429 -1.03 -4.91 -9.47
N GLY A 430 -1.32 -4.25 -10.59
CA GLY A 430 -2.56 -4.42 -11.35
C GLY A 430 -2.78 -5.87 -11.77
N GLU A 431 -1.77 -6.46 -12.43
CA GLU A 431 -1.83 -7.87 -12.84
C GLU A 431 -1.97 -8.85 -11.67
N ARG A 432 -1.30 -8.56 -10.54
CA ARG A 432 -1.45 -9.39 -9.34
C ARG A 432 -2.85 -9.31 -8.76
N HIS A 433 -3.44 -8.13 -8.72
CA HIS A 433 -4.79 -7.90 -8.24
C HIS A 433 -5.82 -8.58 -9.15
N ASP A 434 -5.69 -8.47 -10.47
CA ASP A 434 -6.56 -9.12 -11.43
C ASP A 434 -6.51 -10.65 -11.28
N ARG A 435 -5.32 -11.24 -11.15
CA ARG A 435 -5.14 -12.68 -10.87
C ARG A 435 -5.77 -13.12 -9.54
N GLN A 436 -5.73 -12.26 -8.52
CA GLN A 436 -6.40 -12.56 -7.24
C GLN A 436 -7.93 -12.52 -7.38
N ARG A 437 -8.46 -11.57 -8.12
CA ARG A 437 -9.91 -11.48 -8.41
C ARG A 437 -10.40 -12.65 -9.22
N GLU A 438 -9.69 -13.05 -10.28
CA GLU A 438 -10.02 -14.24 -11.08
C GLU A 438 -10.07 -15.51 -10.24
N ARG A 439 -9.14 -15.68 -9.29
CA ARG A 439 -9.15 -16.81 -8.36
C ARG A 439 -10.28 -16.77 -7.33
N ALA A 440 -10.74 -15.57 -6.96
CA ALA A 440 -11.81 -15.37 -5.99
C ALA A 440 -13.21 -15.47 -6.61
N VAL A 441 -13.34 -15.30 -7.93
CA VAL A 441 -14.62 -15.44 -8.64
C VAL A 441 -14.90 -16.92 -8.89
N ASN A 442 -15.85 -17.49 -8.17
CA ASN A 442 -16.36 -18.84 -8.45
C ASN A 442 -17.36 -18.78 -9.60
N TYR A 443 -16.89 -18.94 -10.83
CA TYR A 443 -17.74 -18.93 -12.04
C TYR A 443 -18.82 -20.00 -12.04
N HIS A 444 -18.67 -21.13 -11.35
CA HIS A 444 -19.71 -22.14 -11.17
C HIS A 444 -20.91 -21.64 -10.34
N ALA A 445 -20.70 -20.71 -9.43
CA ALA A 445 -21.79 -20.12 -8.64
C ALA A 445 -22.56 -19.04 -9.39
N LEU A 446 -22.02 -18.52 -10.51
CA LEU A 446 -22.61 -17.45 -11.32
C LEU A 446 -23.37 -17.98 -12.55
N MET A 447 -23.29 -19.27 -12.85
CA MET A 447 -24.09 -19.89 -13.92
C MET A 447 -25.44 -20.38 -13.35
N PRO A 448 -26.55 -19.70 -13.59
CA PRO A 448 -27.84 -20.24 -13.24
C PRO A 448 -28.13 -21.41 -14.18
N GLY A 449 -28.09 -22.66 -13.67
CA GLY A 449 -28.53 -23.84 -14.41
C GLY A 449 -27.58 -25.01 -14.53
N ALA A 450 -26.39 -25.02 -13.90
CA ALA A 450 -25.59 -26.24 -13.76
C ALA A 450 -26.08 -27.07 -12.56
N GLY A 451 -27.39 -27.35 -12.52
CA GLY A 451 -27.98 -28.32 -11.64
C GLY A 451 -27.66 -29.74 -12.16
N SER A 452 -27.00 -30.51 -11.34
CA SER A 452 -27.03 -31.97 -11.24
C SER A 452 -27.39 -32.71 -12.53
N HIS A 453 -26.43 -33.06 -13.36
CA HIS A 453 -26.47 -34.28 -14.11
C HIS A 453 -25.76 -35.35 -13.29
N ASP A 454 -26.57 -36.06 -12.54
CA ASP A 454 -26.32 -37.38 -12.03
C ASP A 454 -26.07 -38.32 -13.21
N ALA A 455 -24.82 -38.63 -13.47
CA ALA A 455 -24.45 -39.65 -14.43
C ALA A 455 -24.17 -40.93 -13.64
N SER A 456 -25.23 -41.71 -13.46
CA SER A 456 -25.11 -43.16 -13.19
C SER A 456 -24.31 -43.81 -14.32
N PRO A 457 -23.38 -44.71 -14.04
CA PRO A 457 -22.71 -45.51 -15.06
C PRO A 457 -23.62 -46.62 -15.52
N GLY A 458 -24.16 -46.53 -16.73
CA GLY A 458 -24.84 -47.61 -17.44
C GLY A 458 -23.85 -48.66 -17.94
N SER A 459 -24.18 -49.88 -17.56
CA SER A 459 -23.66 -51.14 -18.03
C SER A 459 -23.71 -51.33 -19.56
N GLY A 460 -22.72 -52.05 -20.10
CA GLY A 460 -22.75 -52.62 -21.47
C GLY A 460 -21.34 -53.10 -21.85
N GLU A 461 -21.01 -54.29 -21.51
CA GLU A 461 -20.92 -55.57 -22.25
C GLU A 461 -19.84 -55.66 -23.33
N GLN A 462 -19.09 -56.76 -23.12
CA GLN A 462 -18.49 -57.72 -24.06
C GLN A 462 -17.06 -57.47 -24.57
N GLY A 463 -16.20 -58.37 -24.20
CA GLY A 463 -15.55 -59.39 -25.01
C GLY A 463 -14.24 -59.93 -24.48
N GLN A 464 -14.30 -61.16 -23.99
CA GLN A 464 -13.40 -62.29 -24.19
C GLN A 464 -11.86 -62.14 -24.07
N GLY A 465 -11.31 -63.01 -23.21
CA GLY A 465 -10.08 -63.75 -23.52
C GLY A 465 -9.24 -64.10 -22.29
N GLN A 466 -9.55 -65.23 -21.70
CA GLN A 466 -8.76 -66.40 -21.28
C GLN A 466 -7.42 -66.25 -20.53
N ASP A 467 -7.39 -67.08 -19.48
CA ASP A 467 -6.32 -67.95 -18.89
C ASP A 467 -5.31 -67.22 -17.97
N GLY A 468 -5.23 -67.68 -16.75
CA GLY A 468 -4.88 -68.95 -16.18
C GLY A 468 -4.27 -68.78 -14.80
N ARG A 469 -4.78 -69.46 -13.78
CA ARG A 469 -4.06 -70.13 -12.67
C ARG A 469 -3.13 -69.27 -11.81
N ASP A 470 -3.04 -69.39 -10.53
CA ASP A 470 -3.35 -70.37 -9.52
C ASP A 470 -2.89 -69.85 -8.15
N ALA A 471 -3.61 -70.24 -7.13
CA ALA A 471 -3.20 -70.67 -5.81
C ALA A 471 -2.43 -69.69 -4.84
N GLY A 472 -2.94 -69.77 -3.62
CA GLY A 472 -2.20 -69.76 -2.36
C GLY A 472 -2.47 -68.52 -1.49
N GLN A 473 -3.41 -68.49 -0.66
CA GLN A 473 -3.51 -69.07 0.73
C GLN A 473 -2.48 -68.48 1.70
N GLU A 474 -3.08 -67.97 2.74
CA GLU A 474 -2.71 -68.00 4.18
C GLU A 474 -2.05 -66.79 4.80
N ASP A 475 -2.80 -66.28 5.70
CA ASP A 475 -2.63 -66.13 7.17
C ASP A 475 -1.58 -65.15 7.71
N GLY A 476 -2.10 -64.31 8.59
CA GLY A 476 -1.59 -64.31 9.95
C GLY A 476 -1.00 -62.99 10.46
N ARG A 477 -1.79 -62.33 11.25
CA ARG A 477 -1.42 -61.69 12.53
C ARG A 477 -0.09 -60.94 12.68
N GLY A 478 -0.27 -59.75 13.17
CA GLY A 478 0.77 -59.01 13.89
C GLY A 478 0.37 -57.54 14.00
#